data_c1763f8c2567bb60e3f5d2805dc518cc
#
_entry.id   c1763f8c2567bb60e3f5d2805dc518cc
#
_cell.length_a   1.000
_cell.length_b   1.000
_cell.length_c   1.000
_cell.angle_alpha   90.00
_cell.angle_beta   90.00
_cell.angle_gamma   90.00
#
_symmetry.space_group_name_H-M   'P 1'
#
loop_
_entity.id
_entity.type
_entity.pdbx_description
1 polymer ?
#
loop_
_entity_poly.entity_id
_entity_poly.type
_entity_poly.pdbx_seq_one_letter_code
_entity_poly.pdbx_strand_id
1 'polypeptide(L)'
;RGFNSVIDSLLFPQQVSRELYNRQIDLITTRLAPHMRKYARLLKKVHNLDRMTFADLKIAVDPEYDPSVTIEESKQYIEKGLAILGDDYVSMIQEAYKKRWVDFAQNQGKSTGGFCASPYGKGSFILLSWNNRMADVFTLAHELGHAGHFRLCNGAQAILDTEVSS
;
A
#
# COMPACT_ATOMS: atom_id res chain seq x y z
N ARG A 1 9.33 -21.44 23.31
CA ARG A 1 9.13 -20.30 24.21
C ARG A 1 7.66 -20.11 24.56
N GLY A 2 6.91 -21.22 24.73
CA GLY A 2 5.53 -21.19 25.21
C GLY A 2 4.43 -21.12 24.15
N PHE A 3 4.75 -21.05 22.87
CA PHE A 3 3.76 -21.10 21.79
C PHE A 3 3.71 -22.48 21.14
N ASN A 4 2.52 -22.93 20.74
CA ASN A 4 2.32 -24.22 20.08
C ASN A 4 2.84 -24.24 18.64
N SER A 5 2.95 -23.08 17.99
CA SER A 5 3.49 -22.93 16.64
C SER A 5 4.13 -21.57 16.42
N VAL A 6 4.93 -21.45 15.34
CA VAL A 6 5.48 -20.16 14.89
C VAL A 6 4.36 -19.17 14.58
N ILE A 7 3.29 -19.62 13.93
CA ILE A 7 2.14 -18.77 13.59
C ILE A 7 1.50 -18.20 14.86
N ASP A 8 1.31 -18.99 15.90
CA ASP A 8 0.73 -18.49 17.15
C ASP A 8 1.60 -17.42 17.79
N SER A 9 2.94 -17.55 17.68
CA SER A 9 3.86 -16.53 18.19
C SER A 9 3.82 -15.23 17.40
N LEU A 10 3.54 -15.28 16.09
CA LEU A 10 3.42 -14.11 15.23
C LEU A 10 2.06 -13.39 15.39
N LEU A 11 0.99 -14.14 15.64
CA LEU A 11 -0.34 -13.58 15.84
C LEU A 11 -0.52 -12.97 17.24
N PHE A 12 0.24 -13.43 18.23
CA PHE A 12 0.10 -13.01 19.61
C PHE A 12 0.28 -11.50 19.83
N PRO A 13 1.34 -10.84 19.33
CA PRO A 13 1.51 -9.39 19.47
C PRO A 13 0.39 -8.58 18.79
N GLN A 14 -0.18 -9.11 17.73
CA GLN A 14 -1.25 -8.48 16.96
C GLN A 14 -2.65 -8.76 17.54
N GLN A 15 -2.75 -9.60 18.57
CA GLN A 15 -4.02 -10.03 19.17
C GLN A 15 -5.01 -10.64 18.17
N VAL A 16 -4.47 -11.29 17.12
CA VAL A 16 -5.26 -11.96 16.07
C VAL A 16 -5.45 -13.42 16.45
N SER A 17 -6.70 -13.90 16.42
CA SER A 17 -6.98 -15.31 16.71
C SER A 17 -6.52 -16.22 15.56
N ARG A 18 -6.12 -17.45 15.89
CA ARG A 18 -5.79 -18.48 14.90
C ARG A 18 -6.96 -18.82 13.98
N GLU A 19 -8.18 -18.75 14.51
CA GLU A 19 -9.40 -18.98 13.74
C GLU A 19 -9.58 -17.91 12.66
N LEU A 20 -9.41 -16.63 13.00
CA LEU A 20 -9.49 -15.52 12.04
C LEU A 20 -8.43 -15.67 10.94
N TYR A 21 -7.19 -15.99 11.32
CA TYR A 21 -6.10 -16.24 10.38
C TYR A 21 -6.43 -17.38 9.39
N ASN A 22 -6.86 -18.53 9.91
CA ASN A 22 -7.22 -19.68 9.07
C ASN A 22 -8.40 -19.36 8.15
N ARG A 23 -9.45 -18.70 8.69
CA ARG A 23 -10.61 -18.27 7.90
C ARG A 23 -10.22 -17.35 6.75
N GLN A 24 -9.27 -16.43 6.96
CA GLN A 24 -8.77 -15.56 5.90
C GLN A 24 -8.11 -16.37 4.77
N ILE A 25 -7.26 -17.34 5.12
CA ILE A 25 -6.62 -18.23 4.14
C ILE A 25 -7.68 -19.03 3.36
N ASP A 26 -8.65 -19.62 4.05
CA ASP A 26 -9.73 -20.38 3.43
C ASP A 26 -10.56 -19.52 2.47
N LEU A 27 -10.90 -18.29 2.85
CA LEU A 27 -11.64 -17.38 1.98
C LEU A 27 -10.83 -16.99 0.74
N ILE A 28 -9.54 -16.70 0.89
CA ILE A 28 -8.66 -16.36 -0.23
C ILE A 28 -8.56 -17.55 -1.19
N THR A 29 -8.31 -18.74 -0.67
CA THR A 29 -8.10 -19.93 -1.51
C THR A 29 -9.38 -20.46 -2.16
N THR A 30 -10.51 -20.36 -1.46
CA THR A 30 -11.78 -20.90 -1.96
C THR A 30 -12.64 -19.88 -2.69
N ARG A 31 -12.64 -18.61 -2.27
CA ARG A 31 -13.50 -17.57 -2.84
C ARG A 31 -12.79 -16.63 -3.80
N LEU A 32 -11.60 -16.15 -3.44
CA LEU A 32 -10.84 -15.21 -4.29
C LEU A 32 -10.16 -15.93 -5.46
N ALA A 33 -9.56 -17.10 -5.24
CA ALA A 33 -8.82 -17.81 -6.28
C ALA A 33 -9.63 -18.11 -7.56
N PRO A 34 -10.94 -18.43 -7.53
CA PRO A 34 -11.75 -18.53 -8.75
C PRO A 34 -11.83 -17.24 -9.56
N HIS A 35 -11.88 -16.07 -8.90
CA HIS A 35 -11.89 -14.77 -9.56
C HIS A 35 -10.52 -14.46 -10.19
N MET A 36 -9.43 -14.77 -9.51
CA MET A 36 -8.08 -14.63 -10.06
C MET A 36 -7.89 -15.52 -11.31
N ARG A 37 -8.44 -16.73 -11.32
CA ARG A 37 -8.44 -17.59 -12.51
C ARG A 37 -9.26 -17.00 -13.66
N LYS A 38 -10.37 -16.30 -13.37
CA LYS A 38 -11.14 -15.58 -14.41
C LYS A 38 -10.32 -14.42 -14.99
N TYR A 39 -9.66 -13.66 -14.13
CA TYR A 39 -8.77 -12.57 -14.54
C TYR A 39 -7.63 -13.08 -15.43
N ALA A 40 -6.95 -14.15 -15.04
CA ALA A 40 -5.91 -14.77 -15.85
C ALA A 40 -6.42 -15.19 -17.25
N ARG A 41 -7.63 -15.78 -17.33
CA ARG A 41 -8.24 -16.11 -18.63
C ARG A 41 -8.57 -14.88 -19.46
N LEU A 42 -8.99 -13.77 -18.83
CA LEU A 42 -9.22 -12.50 -19.50
C LEU A 42 -7.92 -11.99 -20.12
N LEU A 43 -6.84 -11.90 -19.33
CA LEU A 43 -5.51 -11.48 -19.83
C LEU A 43 -5.03 -12.36 -20.98
N LYS A 44 -5.14 -13.69 -20.83
CA LYS A 44 -4.81 -14.63 -21.90
C LYS A 44 -5.53 -14.32 -23.21
N LYS A 45 -6.84 -14.03 -23.12
CA LYS A 45 -7.68 -13.73 -24.28
C LYS A 45 -7.33 -12.36 -24.88
N VAL A 46 -7.20 -11.33 -24.06
CA VAL A 46 -6.92 -9.95 -24.52
C VAL A 46 -5.58 -9.88 -25.24
N HIS A 47 -4.56 -10.54 -24.69
CA HIS A 47 -3.20 -10.52 -25.25
C HIS A 47 -2.92 -11.67 -26.25
N ASN A 48 -3.93 -12.46 -26.59
CA ASN A 48 -3.82 -13.59 -27.52
C ASN A 48 -2.65 -14.53 -27.20
N LEU A 49 -2.48 -14.86 -25.90
CA LEU A 49 -1.38 -15.72 -25.44
C LEU A 49 -1.71 -17.20 -25.68
N ASP A 50 -0.77 -17.97 -26.22
CA ASP A 50 -0.93 -19.43 -26.36
C ASP A 50 -0.94 -20.11 -24.99
N ARG A 51 -0.11 -19.61 -24.08
CA ARG A 51 0.04 -20.11 -22.71
C ARG A 51 0.03 -18.95 -21.73
N MET A 52 -0.59 -19.15 -20.55
CA MET A 52 -0.55 -18.20 -19.44
C MET A 52 0.45 -18.68 -18.39
N THR A 53 1.36 -17.80 -17.97
CA THR A 53 2.36 -18.04 -16.91
C THR A 53 2.11 -17.09 -15.74
N PHE A 54 2.83 -17.28 -14.62
CA PHE A 54 2.72 -16.39 -13.48
C PHE A 54 3.22 -14.96 -13.82
N ALA A 55 4.23 -14.84 -14.67
CA ALA A 55 4.75 -13.55 -15.14
C ALA A 55 3.69 -12.74 -15.89
N ASP A 56 2.85 -13.39 -16.67
CA ASP A 56 1.82 -12.75 -17.49
C ASP A 56 0.69 -12.12 -16.64
N LEU A 57 0.57 -12.47 -15.36
CA LEU A 57 -0.38 -11.81 -14.44
C LEU A 57 -0.03 -10.34 -14.14
N LYS A 58 1.17 -9.91 -14.48
CA LYS A 58 1.65 -8.52 -14.31
C LYS A 58 1.38 -7.62 -15.52
N ILE A 59 0.92 -8.19 -16.64
CA ILE A 59 0.62 -7.42 -17.85
C ILE A 59 -0.67 -6.62 -17.60
N ALA A 60 -0.68 -5.34 -17.98
CA ALA A 60 -1.89 -4.53 -17.93
C ALA A 60 -2.93 -5.06 -18.94
N VAL A 61 -4.22 -4.93 -18.64
CA VAL A 61 -5.30 -5.32 -19.56
C VAL A 61 -5.20 -4.53 -20.87
N ASP A 62 -4.93 -3.23 -20.77
CA ASP A 62 -4.66 -2.34 -21.90
C ASP A 62 -3.29 -1.69 -21.70
N PRO A 63 -2.23 -2.19 -22.36
CA PRO A 63 -0.88 -1.65 -22.24
C PRO A 63 -0.72 -0.21 -22.79
N GLU A 64 -1.60 0.20 -23.72
CA GLU A 64 -1.58 1.54 -24.30
C GLU A 64 -2.20 2.59 -23.36
N TYR A 65 -2.96 2.15 -22.36
CA TYR A 65 -3.55 3.02 -21.34
C TYR A 65 -2.65 3.11 -20.10
N ASP A 66 -1.65 3.98 -20.17
CA ASP A 66 -0.75 4.29 -19.04
C ASP A 66 -0.63 5.83 -18.91
N PRO A 67 -1.63 6.49 -18.32
CA PRO A 67 -1.65 7.95 -18.20
C PRO A 67 -0.45 8.43 -17.38
N SER A 68 0.30 9.37 -17.96
CA SER A 68 1.39 10.05 -17.24
C SER A 68 0.80 10.97 -16.19
N VAL A 69 1.35 10.96 -14.99
CA VAL A 69 0.96 11.81 -13.87
C VAL A 69 2.20 12.40 -13.22
N THR A 70 2.32 13.72 -13.27
CA THR A 70 3.40 14.44 -12.58
C THR A 70 3.20 14.45 -11.07
N ILE A 71 4.24 14.79 -10.33
CA ILE A 71 4.17 14.95 -8.86
C ILE A 71 3.13 16.01 -8.48
N GLU A 72 3.06 17.11 -9.22
CA GLU A 72 2.10 18.18 -8.99
C GLU A 72 0.65 17.74 -9.24
N GLU A 73 0.42 17.00 -10.33
CA GLU A 73 -0.90 16.45 -10.63
C GLU A 73 -1.31 15.38 -9.61
N SER A 74 -0.36 14.60 -9.10
CA SER A 74 -0.64 13.56 -8.10
C SER A 74 -1.34 14.13 -6.87
N LYS A 75 -0.98 15.34 -6.45
CA LYS A 75 -1.62 16.03 -5.33
C LYS A 75 -3.12 16.17 -5.54
N GLN A 76 -3.55 16.59 -6.73
CA GLN A 76 -4.98 16.77 -7.05
C GLN A 76 -5.73 15.44 -7.06
N TYR A 77 -5.12 14.39 -7.63
CA TYR A 77 -5.70 13.04 -7.63
C TYR A 77 -5.92 12.53 -6.20
N ILE A 78 -4.91 12.68 -5.36
CA ILE A 78 -4.93 12.17 -3.98
C ILE A 78 -5.92 12.98 -3.13
N GLU A 79 -5.89 14.31 -3.20
CA GLU A 79 -6.83 15.16 -2.47
C GLU A 79 -8.29 14.84 -2.83
N LYS A 80 -8.60 14.69 -4.12
CA LYS A 80 -9.95 14.32 -4.57
C LYS A 80 -10.32 12.90 -4.18
N GLY A 81 -9.41 11.94 -4.38
CA GLY A 81 -9.67 10.53 -4.13
C GLY A 81 -9.87 10.22 -2.65
N LEU A 82 -9.14 10.91 -1.77
CA LEU A 82 -9.16 10.68 -0.34
C LEU A 82 -10.01 11.70 0.45
N ALA A 83 -10.69 12.62 -0.23
CA ALA A 83 -11.59 13.61 0.40
C ALA A 83 -12.68 12.96 1.25
N ILE A 84 -13.09 11.74 0.91
CA ILE A 84 -14.08 10.97 1.69
C ILE A 84 -13.62 10.67 3.13
N LEU A 85 -12.32 10.75 3.41
CA LEU A 85 -11.75 10.55 4.74
C LEU A 85 -11.84 11.80 5.64
N GLY A 86 -12.35 12.90 5.10
CA GLY A 86 -12.60 14.14 5.82
C GLY A 86 -11.50 15.21 5.67
N ASP A 87 -11.84 16.43 6.09
CA ASP A 87 -11.01 17.62 5.90
C ASP A 87 -9.67 17.55 6.66
N ASP A 88 -9.65 16.95 7.82
CA ASP A 88 -8.43 16.76 8.62
C ASP A 88 -7.42 15.87 7.87
N TYR A 89 -7.92 14.84 7.17
CA TYR A 89 -7.08 13.97 6.38
C TYR A 89 -6.54 14.69 5.13
N VAL A 90 -7.38 15.45 4.44
CA VAL A 90 -6.95 16.29 3.30
C VAL A 90 -5.90 17.32 3.74
N SER A 91 -6.09 17.94 4.90
CA SER A 91 -5.14 18.87 5.48
C SER A 91 -3.79 18.22 5.75
N MET A 92 -3.79 16.98 6.25
CA MET A 92 -2.57 16.18 6.45
C MET A 92 -1.86 15.89 5.12
N ILE A 93 -2.61 15.54 4.06
CA ILE A 93 -2.04 15.34 2.72
C ILE A 93 -1.35 16.62 2.23
N GLN A 94 -2.00 17.76 2.34
CA GLN A 94 -1.43 19.07 1.95
C GLN A 94 -0.16 19.39 2.75
N GLU A 95 -0.15 19.07 4.05
CA GLU A 95 1.00 19.20 4.90
C GLU A 95 2.16 18.30 4.44
N ALA A 96 1.88 17.07 4.04
CA ALA A 96 2.88 16.10 3.57
C ALA A 96 3.65 16.63 2.35
N TYR A 97 2.94 17.22 1.38
CA TYR A 97 3.58 17.86 0.22
C TYR A 97 4.35 19.13 0.62
N LYS A 98 3.74 20.01 1.40
CA LYS A 98 4.33 21.29 1.81
C LYS A 98 5.58 21.11 2.66
N LYS A 99 5.57 20.17 3.59
CA LYS A 99 6.70 19.89 4.50
C LYS A 99 7.67 18.86 3.96
N ARG A 100 7.49 18.44 2.69
CA ARG A 100 8.41 17.53 2.02
C ARG A 100 8.58 16.20 2.77
N TRP A 101 7.47 15.58 3.19
CA TRP A 101 7.52 14.26 3.80
C TRP A 101 7.90 13.18 2.80
N VAL A 102 7.72 13.44 1.49
CA VAL A 102 7.90 12.47 0.42
C VAL A 102 9.20 12.72 -0.33
N ASP A 103 10.05 11.73 -0.39
CA ASP A 103 11.19 11.66 -1.29
C ASP A 103 10.78 10.94 -2.57
N PHE A 104 10.51 11.69 -3.63
CA PHE A 104 10.02 11.20 -4.90
C PHE A 104 11.14 10.69 -5.83
N ALA A 105 12.33 11.29 -5.74
CA ALA A 105 13.36 11.13 -6.74
C ALA A 105 13.88 9.69 -6.81
N GLN A 106 14.10 9.23 -8.04
CA GLN A 106 14.88 8.01 -8.28
C GLN A 106 16.37 8.34 -8.18
N ASN A 107 17.09 7.58 -7.36
CA ASN A 107 18.53 7.73 -7.19
C ASN A 107 19.21 6.37 -7.23
N GLN A 108 20.48 6.36 -7.68
CA GLN A 108 21.29 5.16 -7.64
C GLN A 108 21.43 4.66 -6.20
N GLY A 109 21.19 3.38 -5.96
CA GLY A 109 21.27 2.76 -4.63
C GLY A 109 20.03 2.96 -3.75
N LYS A 110 19.00 3.69 -4.22
CA LYS A 110 17.71 3.80 -3.55
C LYS A 110 16.94 2.48 -3.64
N SER A 111 16.30 2.07 -2.54
CA SER A 111 15.43 0.88 -2.54
C SER A 111 14.28 1.03 -3.53
N THR A 112 13.88 -0.07 -4.14
CA THR A 112 12.68 -0.14 -4.97
C THR A 112 11.42 -0.19 -4.11
N GLY A 113 10.28 0.27 -4.67
CA GLY A 113 9.01 0.31 -3.98
C GLY A 113 8.79 1.60 -3.19
N GLY A 114 7.82 1.58 -2.29
CA GLY A 114 7.51 2.67 -1.36
C GLY A 114 7.54 2.18 0.08
N PHE A 115 7.80 3.05 1.02
CA PHE A 115 7.57 2.82 2.44
C PHE A 115 7.34 4.13 3.18
N CYS A 116 6.64 4.04 4.31
CA CYS A 116 6.44 5.12 5.25
C CYS A 116 7.11 4.78 6.60
N ALA A 117 7.90 5.72 7.13
CA ALA A 117 8.46 5.65 8.47
C ALA A 117 8.03 6.88 9.26
N SER A 118 7.56 6.69 10.48
CA SER A 118 7.07 7.79 11.34
C SER A 118 7.66 7.67 12.74
N PRO A 119 8.94 8.06 12.93
CA PRO A 119 9.56 8.08 14.24
C PRO A 119 8.75 8.94 15.21
N TYR A 120 8.58 8.47 16.43
CA TYR A 120 7.81 9.14 17.46
C TYR A 120 8.27 10.61 17.66
N GLY A 121 7.32 11.54 17.58
CA GLY A 121 7.56 12.98 17.76
C GLY A 121 8.30 13.66 16.61
N LYS A 122 8.54 12.99 15.45
CA LYS A 122 9.29 13.56 14.32
C LYS A 122 8.46 13.77 13.04
N GLY A 123 7.27 13.23 12.98
CA GLY A 123 6.44 13.22 11.77
C GLY A 123 6.73 12.04 10.87
N SER A 124 6.23 12.08 9.63
CA SER A 124 6.31 10.99 8.69
C SER A 124 7.31 11.25 7.58
N PHE A 125 7.97 10.20 7.12
CA PHE A 125 8.89 10.19 5.99
C PHE A 125 8.46 9.08 5.04
N ILE A 126 8.17 9.44 3.80
CA ILE A 126 7.74 8.52 2.75
C ILE A 126 8.83 8.47 1.68
N LEU A 127 9.27 7.26 1.35
CA LEU A 127 10.19 7.04 0.25
C LEU A 127 9.43 6.42 -0.91
N LEU A 128 9.60 6.99 -2.10
CA LEU A 128 9.07 6.48 -3.37
C LEU A 128 10.17 6.44 -4.43
N SER A 129 9.89 5.75 -5.51
CA SER A 129 10.66 5.82 -6.76
C SER A 129 9.68 6.23 -7.87
N TRP A 130 9.48 7.53 -8.05
CA TRP A 130 8.44 8.09 -8.91
C TRP A 130 8.79 7.92 -10.39
N ASN A 131 7.85 7.39 -11.18
CA ASN A 131 8.00 7.11 -12.60
C ASN A 131 6.99 7.88 -13.48
N ASN A 132 6.27 8.83 -12.92
CA ASN A 132 5.19 9.56 -13.58
C ASN A 132 4.02 8.67 -14.07
N ARG A 133 3.68 7.64 -13.30
CA ARG A 133 2.59 6.72 -13.64
C ARG A 133 1.45 6.82 -12.64
N MET A 134 0.25 6.49 -13.07
CA MET A 134 -0.90 6.39 -12.17
C MET A 134 -0.66 5.37 -11.04
N ALA A 135 0.09 4.30 -11.30
CA ALA A 135 0.48 3.33 -10.27
C ALA A 135 1.26 3.98 -9.11
N ASP A 136 2.10 5.00 -9.40
CA ASP A 136 2.84 5.73 -8.35
C ASP A 136 1.90 6.55 -7.47
N VAL A 137 0.80 7.08 -8.05
CA VAL A 137 -0.25 7.79 -7.30
C VAL A 137 -0.92 6.85 -6.29
N PHE A 138 -1.23 5.62 -6.69
CA PHE A 138 -1.80 4.61 -5.78
C PHE A 138 -0.82 4.23 -4.68
N THR A 139 0.46 4.05 -5.02
CA THR A 139 1.50 3.78 -4.02
C THR A 139 1.60 4.94 -3.02
N LEU A 140 1.64 6.19 -3.51
CA LEU A 140 1.68 7.36 -2.64
C LEU A 140 0.44 7.46 -1.74
N ALA A 141 -0.76 7.19 -2.29
CA ALA A 141 -1.99 7.16 -1.49
C ALA A 141 -1.93 6.11 -0.38
N HIS A 142 -1.35 4.92 -0.65
CA HIS A 142 -1.12 3.86 0.32
C HIS A 142 -0.16 4.34 1.44
N GLU A 143 0.99 4.90 1.08
CA GLU A 143 1.98 5.38 2.06
C GLU A 143 1.46 6.57 2.89
N LEU A 144 0.63 7.44 2.31
CA LEU A 144 -0.09 8.48 3.06
C LEU A 144 -1.10 7.89 4.04
N GLY A 145 -1.68 6.72 3.73
CA GLY A 145 -2.51 5.96 4.66
C GLY A 145 -1.73 5.56 5.91
N HIS A 146 -0.53 5.03 5.74
CA HIS A 146 0.36 4.74 6.86
C HIS A 146 0.73 6.00 7.64
N ALA A 147 1.11 7.09 6.95
CA ALA A 147 1.45 8.36 7.59
C ALA A 147 0.31 8.92 8.46
N GLY A 148 -0.93 8.85 7.96
CA GLY A 148 -2.14 9.24 8.71
C GLY A 148 -2.36 8.39 9.95
N HIS A 149 -2.25 7.07 9.82
CA HIS A 149 -2.37 6.14 10.93
C HIS A 149 -1.30 6.40 12.00
N PHE A 150 -0.03 6.49 11.62
CA PHE A 150 1.07 6.81 12.54
C PHE A 150 0.89 8.16 13.23
N ARG A 151 0.40 9.18 12.51
CA ARG A 151 0.14 10.50 13.09
C ARG A 151 -0.89 10.43 14.22
N LEU A 152 -1.99 9.70 13.99
CA LEU A 152 -3.03 9.52 15.01
C LEU A 152 -2.50 8.69 16.19
N CYS A 153 -1.79 7.61 15.89
CA CYS A 153 -1.20 6.73 16.89
C CYS A 153 -0.20 7.48 17.77
N ASN A 154 0.77 8.17 17.16
CA ASN A 154 1.80 8.94 17.88
C ASN A 154 1.23 10.13 18.67
N GLY A 155 0.08 10.67 18.24
CA GLY A 155 -0.61 11.76 18.94
C GLY A 155 -1.44 11.31 20.13
N ALA A 156 -1.88 10.05 20.15
CA ALA A 156 -2.80 9.52 21.15
C ALA A 156 -2.16 8.54 22.14
N GLN A 157 -0.98 7.99 21.82
CA GLN A 157 -0.37 6.91 22.59
C GLN A 157 1.04 7.27 23.06
N ALA A 158 1.53 6.56 24.08
CA ALA A 158 2.91 6.64 24.54
C ALA A 158 3.84 5.91 23.55
N ILE A 159 5.12 6.27 23.56
CA ILE A 159 6.13 5.71 22.63
C ILE A 159 6.18 4.17 22.62
N LEU A 160 5.92 3.53 23.74
CA LEU A 160 5.95 2.07 23.87
C LEU A 160 4.73 1.38 23.23
N ASP A 161 3.68 2.12 22.93
CA ASP A 161 2.40 1.61 22.44
C ASP A 161 2.13 2.04 20.99
N THR A 162 3.15 2.57 20.29
CA THR A 162 3.01 3.11 18.94
C THR A 162 3.48 2.16 17.85
N GLU A 163 3.83 0.91 18.16
CA GLU A 163 4.11 -0.08 17.13
C GLU A 163 2.83 -0.39 16.35
N VAL A 164 2.87 -0.03 15.08
CA VAL A 164 1.81 -0.32 14.12
C VAL A 164 2.34 -1.35 13.14
N SER A 165 1.62 -2.47 13.03
CA SER A 165 1.92 -3.47 12.00
C SER A 165 1.62 -2.88 10.63
N SER A 166 2.65 -2.83 9.78
CA SER A 166 2.54 -2.42 8.37
C SER A 166 2.08 -3.57 7.48
#